data_343272928faf486f75c017b11cdacc3a
#
_entry.id   343272928faf486f75c017b11cdacc3a
#
_cell.length_a   1.000
_cell.length_b   1.000
_cell.length_c   1.000
_cell.angle_alpha   90.00
_cell.angle_beta   90.00
_cell.angle_gamma   90.00
#
_symmetry.space_group_name_H-M   'P 1'
#
loop_
_entity.id
_entity.type
_entity.pdbx_description
1 polymer ?
#
loop_
_entity_poly.entity_id
_entity_poly.type
_entity_poly.pdbx_seq_one_letter_code
_entity_poly.pdbx_strand_id
1 'polypeptide(L)'
;MAFESLTDKLQNVFKKLRGKGRLTEEDVKVALKEVKMALLEADVNFKVVKQFTKAVQERAVGQDVMNGLNPGQMVIKIVNEELVSLMGSETTELPLKQGNEITVIMMAGLQGAGKTTTVAKLAGKLKSKGRRPLLVACDVYRPAAITQLQVNGEKQG
;
A
#
# COMPACT_ATOMS: atom_id res chain seq x y z
N MET A 1 7.88 10.79 -7.72
CA MET A 1 6.48 10.25 -7.64
C MET A 1 5.98 10.40 -6.21
N ALA A 2 4.66 10.55 -5.97
CA ALA A 2 4.13 10.87 -4.62
C ALA A 2 4.52 9.86 -3.52
N PHE A 3 4.61 8.57 -3.86
CA PHE A 3 4.98 7.52 -2.90
C PHE A 3 6.47 7.51 -2.52
N GLU A 4 7.38 7.94 -3.37
CA GLU A 4 8.80 8.07 -3.03
C GLU A 4 8.97 9.11 -1.91
N SER A 5 8.30 10.25 -2.02
CA SER A 5 8.30 11.29 -0.99
C SER A 5 7.74 10.80 0.36
N LEU A 6 6.65 10.01 0.36
CA LEU A 6 6.09 9.43 1.59
C LEU A 6 7.05 8.43 2.22
N THR A 7 7.63 7.54 1.42
CA THR A 7 8.60 6.54 1.88
C THR A 7 9.80 7.21 2.54
N ASP A 8 10.38 8.22 1.89
CA ASP A 8 11.54 8.94 2.41
C ASP A 8 11.24 9.65 3.72
N LYS A 9 10.07 10.28 3.84
CA LYS A 9 9.63 10.94 5.08
C LYS A 9 9.47 9.94 6.21
N LEU A 10 8.79 8.81 5.96
CA LEU A 10 8.62 7.77 6.98
C LEU A 10 9.97 7.15 7.38
N GLN A 11 10.86 6.89 6.43
CA GLN A 11 12.20 6.38 6.73
C GLN A 11 13.03 7.36 7.58
N ASN A 12 12.94 8.65 7.32
CA ASN A 12 13.61 9.68 8.12
C ASN A 12 13.09 9.71 9.56
N VAL A 13 11.78 9.62 9.76
CA VAL A 13 11.19 9.51 11.11
C VAL A 13 11.67 8.25 11.82
N PHE A 14 11.66 7.12 11.14
CA PHE A 14 12.09 5.84 11.71
C PHE A 14 13.59 5.82 12.03
N LYS A 15 14.42 6.48 11.21
CA LYS A 15 15.85 6.63 11.49
C LYS A 15 16.11 7.43 12.77
N LYS A 16 15.36 8.52 12.99
CA LYS A 16 15.42 9.32 14.22
C LYS A 16 15.03 8.49 15.45
N LEU A 17 13.98 7.66 15.35
CA LEU A 17 13.54 6.79 16.45
C LEU A 17 14.56 5.69 16.77
N ARG A 18 15.16 5.05 15.76
CA ARG A 18 16.17 4.00 15.94
C ARG A 18 17.44 4.50 16.63
N GLY A 19 17.80 5.76 16.41
CA GLY A 19 19.00 6.36 17.00
C GLY A 19 18.89 6.69 18.49
N LYS A 20 17.69 6.59 19.09
CA LYS A 20 17.47 6.89 20.50
C LYS A 20 17.46 5.61 21.34
N GLY A 21 18.39 5.50 22.29
CA GLY A 21 18.47 4.38 23.22
C GLY A 21 17.35 4.33 24.24
N ARG A 22 16.74 5.50 24.53
CA ARG A 22 15.52 5.65 25.35
C ARG A 22 14.55 6.56 24.62
N LEU A 23 13.27 6.25 24.63
CA LEU A 23 12.21 7.09 24.12
C LEU A 23 11.37 7.62 25.28
N THR A 24 10.96 8.88 25.16
CA THR A 24 9.96 9.51 26.02
C THR A 24 8.62 9.57 25.29
N GLU A 25 7.53 9.74 26.01
CA GLU A 25 6.21 9.97 25.39
C GLU A 25 6.22 11.16 24.43
N GLU A 26 7.00 12.20 24.73
CA GLU A 26 7.15 13.37 23.89
C GLU A 26 7.87 13.03 22.57
N ASP A 27 8.89 12.17 22.61
CA ASP A 27 9.57 11.69 21.39
C ASP A 27 8.61 10.96 20.48
N VAL A 28 7.73 10.13 21.04
CA VAL A 28 6.70 9.41 20.29
C VAL A 28 5.70 10.39 19.69
N LYS A 29 5.21 11.36 20.45
CA LYS A 29 4.29 12.39 19.97
C LYS A 29 4.88 13.22 18.83
N VAL A 30 6.15 13.62 18.93
CA VAL A 30 6.86 14.37 17.88
C VAL A 30 6.96 13.49 16.61
N ALA A 31 7.38 12.24 16.74
CA ALA A 31 7.48 11.32 15.61
C ALA A 31 6.11 11.08 14.93
N LEU A 32 5.06 10.88 15.71
CA LEU A 32 3.71 10.71 15.19
C LEU A 32 3.16 11.97 14.50
N LYS A 33 3.57 13.16 14.95
CA LYS A 33 3.25 14.41 14.26
C LYS A 33 3.89 14.47 12.87
N GLU A 34 5.15 14.05 12.73
CA GLU A 34 5.83 13.97 11.43
C GLU A 34 5.16 12.91 10.53
N VAL A 35 4.83 11.73 11.07
CA VAL A 35 4.08 10.68 10.32
C VAL A 35 2.72 11.20 9.86
N LYS A 36 1.98 11.88 10.74
CA LYS A 36 0.70 12.52 10.41
C LYS A 36 0.83 13.47 9.23
N MET A 37 1.83 14.36 9.27
CA MET A 37 2.05 15.32 8.19
C MET A 37 2.41 14.62 6.87
N ALA A 38 3.27 13.61 6.93
CA ALA A 38 3.64 12.83 5.74
C ALA A 38 2.44 12.14 5.08
N LEU A 39 1.52 11.58 5.87
CA LEU A 39 0.30 10.96 5.37
C LEU A 39 -0.68 11.99 4.77
N LEU A 40 -0.84 13.16 5.40
CA LEU A 40 -1.69 14.23 4.88
C LEU A 40 -1.14 14.82 3.57
N GLU A 41 0.16 14.98 3.44
CA GLU A 41 0.81 15.42 2.21
C GLU A 41 0.73 14.38 1.08
N ALA A 42 0.51 13.11 1.43
CA ALA A 42 0.22 12.03 0.50
C ALA A 42 -1.28 11.87 0.20
N ASP A 43 -2.09 12.90 0.49
CA ASP A 43 -3.54 12.95 0.25
C ASP A 43 -4.36 11.88 1.00
N VAL A 44 -3.83 11.34 2.10
CA VAL A 44 -4.61 10.43 2.95
C VAL A 44 -5.70 11.20 3.69
N ASN A 45 -6.91 10.67 3.72
CA ASN A 45 -8.06 11.30 4.35
C ASN A 45 -7.80 11.67 5.82
N PHE A 46 -8.11 12.90 6.22
CA PHE A 46 -7.83 13.42 7.56
C PHE A 46 -8.43 12.58 8.70
N LYS A 47 -9.66 12.05 8.52
CA LYS A 47 -10.31 11.21 9.54
C LYS A 47 -9.52 9.90 9.74
N VAL A 48 -9.06 9.30 8.64
CA VAL A 48 -8.25 8.08 8.65
C VAL A 48 -6.92 8.33 9.34
N VAL A 49 -6.22 9.42 8.98
CA VAL A 49 -4.94 9.79 9.62
C VAL A 49 -5.12 10.04 11.11
N LYS A 50 -6.22 10.69 11.53
CA LYS A 50 -6.51 10.94 12.94
C LYS A 50 -6.75 9.64 13.72
N GLN A 51 -7.52 8.70 13.17
CA GLN A 51 -7.76 7.39 13.80
C GLN A 51 -6.47 6.59 13.92
N PHE A 52 -5.70 6.52 12.83
CA PHE A 52 -4.41 5.85 12.79
C PHE A 52 -3.43 6.39 13.83
N THR A 53 -3.20 7.71 13.86
CA THR A 53 -2.27 8.32 14.81
C THR A 53 -2.68 8.11 16.26
N LYS A 54 -4.00 8.12 16.54
CA LYS A 54 -4.53 7.81 17.87
C LYS A 54 -4.24 6.36 18.26
N ALA A 55 -4.53 5.39 17.39
CA ALA A 55 -4.29 3.98 17.65
C ALA A 55 -2.80 3.68 17.89
N VAL A 56 -1.92 4.25 17.05
CA VAL A 56 -0.47 4.12 17.26
C VAL A 56 -0.03 4.73 18.58
N GLN A 57 -0.53 5.93 18.93
CA GLN A 57 -0.16 6.61 20.17
C GLN A 57 -0.57 5.79 21.40
N GLU A 58 -1.79 5.28 21.45
CA GLU A 58 -2.29 4.48 22.56
C GLU A 58 -1.43 3.22 22.79
N ARG A 59 -0.97 2.57 21.74
CA ARG A 59 -0.11 1.40 21.81
C ARG A 59 1.36 1.74 22.11
N ALA A 60 1.87 2.83 21.53
CA ALA A 60 3.28 3.21 21.60
C ALA A 60 3.68 3.81 22.97
N VAL A 61 2.72 4.38 23.72
CA VAL A 61 2.96 4.99 25.04
C VAL A 61 2.83 3.96 26.18
N GLY A 62 2.49 2.70 25.89
CA GLY A 62 2.43 1.63 26.87
C GLY A 62 3.78 1.40 27.56
N GLN A 63 3.75 1.08 28.87
CA GLN A 63 4.97 0.85 29.66
C GLN A 63 5.87 -0.24 29.08
N ASP A 64 5.31 -1.28 28.50
CA ASP A 64 6.04 -2.38 27.87
C ASP A 64 6.88 -1.91 26.67
N VAL A 65 6.41 -0.92 25.95
CA VAL A 65 7.12 -0.31 24.81
C VAL A 65 8.23 0.61 25.31
N MET A 66 7.90 1.49 26.26
CA MET A 66 8.81 2.54 26.75
C MET A 66 9.98 1.97 27.54
N ASN A 67 9.75 0.87 28.27
CA ASN A 67 10.76 0.17 29.09
C ASN A 67 11.44 -1.00 28.35
N GLY A 68 11.06 -1.26 27.10
CA GLY A 68 11.66 -2.32 26.29
C GLY A 68 13.11 -2.07 25.92
N LEU A 69 13.84 -3.14 25.60
CA LEU A 69 15.25 -3.06 25.16
C LEU A 69 15.46 -2.22 23.89
N ASN A 70 14.44 -2.17 23.01
CA ASN A 70 14.48 -1.44 21.75
C ASN A 70 13.18 -0.67 21.50
N PRO A 71 12.88 0.39 22.28
CA PRO A 71 11.60 1.11 22.20
C PRO A 71 11.35 1.72 20.82
N GLY A 72 12.40 2.22 20.15
CA GLY A 72 12.28 2.77 18.80
C GLY A 72 11.83 1.73 17.76
N GLN A 73 12.33 0.51 17.85
CA GLN A 73 11.92 -0.58 16.95
C GLN A 73 10.49 -1.03 17.25
N MET A 74 10.08 -1.04 18.53
CA MET A 74 8.72 -1.35 18.93
C MET A 74 7.71 -0.34 18.37
N VAL A 75 8.00 0.96 18.44
CA VAL A 75 7.15 2.00 17.84
C VAL A 75 7.05 1.81 16.33
N ILE A 76 8.14 1.53 15.64
CA ILE A 76 8.12 1.27 14.19
C ILE A 76 7.27 0.04 13.86
N LYS A 77 7.38 -1.03 14.66
CA LYS A 77 6.56 -2.23 14.51
C LYS A 77 5.07 -1.91 14.67
N ILE A 78 4.72 -1.14 15.71
CA ILE A 78 3.33 -0.71 15.95
C ILE A 78 2.79 0.12 14.78
N VAL A 79 3.57 1.06 14.26
CA VAL A 79 3.19 1.84 13.06
C VAL A 79 2.94 0.93 11.86
N ASN A 80 3.81 -0.05 11.63
CA ASN A 80 3.64 -1.01 10.54
C ASN A 80 2.36 -1.87 10.72
N GLU A 81 2.12 -2.39 11.91
CA GLU A 81 0.93 -3.19 12.21
C GLU A 81 -0.37 -2.40 12.03
N GLU A 82 -0.38 -1.14 12.48
CA GLU A 82 -1.54 -0.26 12.29
C GLU A 82 -1.75 0.12 10.81
N LEU A 83 -0.67 0.30 10.03
CA LEU A 83 -0.79 0.50 8.58
C LEU A 83 -1.34 -0.75 7.88
N VAL A 84 -0.87 -1.93 8.25
CA VAL A 84 -1.38 -3.21 7.71
C VAL A 84 -2.87 -3.37 8.05
N SER A 85 -3.25 -3.11 9.31
CA SER A 85 -4.65 -3.15 9.74
C SER A 85 -5.52 -2.18 8.95
N LEU A 86 -5.03 -0.96 8.71
CA LEU A 86 -5.71 0.08 7.95
C LEU A 86 -5.91 -0.32 6.48
N MET A 87 -4.94 -1.03 5.89
CA MET A 87 -4.98 -1.51 4.50
C MET A 87 -5.86 -2.76 4.32
N GLY A 88 -6.34 -3.34 5.41
CA GLY A 88 -7.08 -4.60 5.43
C GLY A 88 -6.18 -5.79 5.75
N SER A 89 -6.48 -6.50 6.81
CA SER A 89 -5.68 -7.62 7.32
C SER A 89 -5.84 -8.91 6.49
N GLU A 90 -6.85 -8.98 5.63
CA GLU A 90 -7.17 -10.17 4.85
C GLU A 90 -7.04 -9.95 3.35
N THR A 91 -6.53 -10.97 2.65
CA THR A 91 -6.48 -10.96 1.20
C THR A 91 -7.85 -11.35 0.65
N THR A 92 -8.50 -10.44 -0.07
CA THR A 92 -9.75 -10.73 -0.77
C THR A 92 -9.46 -11.37 -2.12
N GLU A 93 -10.05 -12.53 -2.38
CA GLU A 93 -9.99 -13.12 -3.70
C GLU A 93 -10.95 -12.42 -4.68
N LEU A 94 -10.58 -12.44 -5.97
CA LEU A 94 -11.47 -11.92 -7.01
C LEU A 94 -12.71 -12.84 -7.12
N PRO A 95 -13.94 -12.28 -7.06
CA PRO A 95 -15.17 -13.06 -7.20
C PRO A 95 -15.36 -13.49 -8.67
N LEU A 96 -14.67 -14.56 -9.06
CA LEU A 96 -14.78 -15.12 -10.40
C LEU A 96 -16.03 -15.98 -10.51
N LYS A 97 -16.75 -15.80 -11.59
CA LYS A 97 -17.91 -16.65 -11.95
C LYS A 97 -17.45 -18.09 -12.20
N GLN A 98 -18.36 -19.03 -12.00
CA GLN A 98 -18.09 -20.46 -12.18
C GLN A 98 -18.64 -20.98 -13.52
N GLY A 99 -18.17 -22.16 -13.90
CA GLY A 99 -18.62 -22.85 -15.12
C GLY A 99 -18.25 -22.07 -16.39
N ASN A 100 -19.19 -21.94 -17.31
CA ASN A 100 -19.02 -21.28 -18.60
C ASN A 100 -19.35 -19.76 -18.56
N GLU A 101 -19.64 -19.22 -17.39
CA GLU A 101 -19.95 -17.79 -17.29
C GLU A 101 -18.70 -16.94 -17.42
N ILE A 102 -18.83 -15.79 -18.10
CA ILE A 102 -17.74 -14.85 -18.30
C ILE A 102 -17.69 -13.86 -17.13
N THR A 103 -16.53 -13.74 -16.50
CA THR A 103 -16.23 -12.64 -15.56
C THR A 103 -15.57 -11.50 -16.32
N VAL A 104 -16.18 -10.34 -16.30
CA VAL A 104 -15.60 -9.12 -16.87
C VAL A 104 -14.93 -8.31 -15.75
N ILE A 105 -13.65 -8.03 -15.90
CA ILE A 105 -12.86 -7.21 -14.96
C ILE A 105 -12.41 -5.95 -15.69
N MET A 106 -12.93 -4.79 -15.28
CA MET A 106 -12.56 -3.51 -15.84
C MET A 106 -11.55 -2.78 -14.95
N MET A 107 -10.38 -2.49 -15.51
CA MET A 107 -9.33 -1.71 -14.82
C MET A 107 -9.50 -0.22 -15.12
N ALA A 108 -9.89 0.55 -14.11
CA ALA A 108 -10.04 2.00 -14.21
C ALA A 108 -8.97 2.73 -13.39
N GLY A 109 -8.61 3.95 -13.80
CA GLY A 109 -7.64 4.79 -13.10
C GLY A 109 -7.04 5.86 -14.01
N LEU A 110 -6.26 6.75 -13.41
CA LEU A 110 -5.58 7.84 -14.12
C LEU A 110 -4.48 7.33 -15.05
N GLN A 111 -4.01 8.19 -15.95
CA GLN A 111 -2.86 7.89 -16.80
C GLN A 111 -1.62 7.63 -15.92
N GLY A 112 -0.82 6.64 -16.28
CA GLY A 112 0.38 6.27 -15.51
C GLY A 112 0.11 5.44 -14.24
N ALA A 113 -1.16 5.17 -13.87
CA ALA A 113 -1.51 4.37 -12.70
C ALA A 113 -1.17 2.86 -12.82
N GLY A 114 -0.60 2.41 -13.94
CA GLY A 114 -0.18 1.04 -14.12
C GLY A 114 -1.26 0.06 -14.60
N LYS A 115 -2.41 0.54 -15.10
CA LYS A 115 -3.54 -0.31 -15.55
C LYS A 115 -3.10 -1.41 -16.51
N THR A 116 -2.44 -1.06 -17.60
CA THR A 116 -2.01 -2.00 -18.66
C THR A 116 -1.07 -3.07 -18.11
N THR A 117 -0.11 -2.66 -17.28
CA THR A 117 0.83 -3.60 -16.64
C THR A 117 0.14 -4.53 -15.66
N THR A 118 -0.80 -4.00 -14.87
CA THR A 118 -1.55 -4.78 -13.87
C THR A 118 -2.48 -5.79 -14.54
N VAL A 119 -3.17 -5.39 -15.63
CA VAL A 119 -4.05 -6.28 -16.41
C VAL A 119 -3.26 -7.47 -16.94
N ALA A 120 -2.10 -7.25 -17.56
CA ALA A 120 -1.27 -8.34 -18.09
C ALA A 120 -0.80 -9.28 -16.97
N LYS A 121 -0.29 -8.75 -15.86
CA LYS A 121 0.13 -9.57 -14.71
C LYS A 121 -1.03 -10.34 -14.08
N LEU A 122 -2.21 -9.74 -14.00
CA LEU A 122 -3.42 -10.40 -13.50
C LEU A 122 -3.82 -11.56 -14.43
N ALA A 123 -3.76 -11.34 -15.75
CA ALA A 123 -4.01 -12.39 -16.72
C ALA A 123 -3.04 -13.56 -16.58
N GLY A 124 -1.74 -13.30 -16.43
CA GLY A 124 -0.75 -14.34 -16.15
C GLY A 124 -1.05 -15.14 -14.88
N LYS A 125 -1.43 -14.44 -13.79
CA LYS A 125 -1.85 -15.07 -12.53
C LYS A 125 -3.11 -15.91 -12.69
N LEU A 126 -4.09 -15.47 -13.47
CA LEU A 126 -5.31 -16.25 -13.74
C LEU A 126 -5.02 -17.44 -14.64
N LYS A 127 -4.15 -17.28 -15.64
CA LYS A 127 -3.70 -18.36 -16.52
C LYS A 127 -2.98 -19.47 -15.72
N SER A 128 -2.09 -19.10 -14.78
CA SER A 128 -1.43 -20.10 -13.91
C SER A 128 -2.39 -20.88 -13.01
N LYS A 129 -3.60 -20.33 -12.75
CA LYS A 129 -4.70 -21.00 -12.05
C LYS A 129 -5.64 -21.78 -13.00
N GLY A 130 -5.24 -22.02 -14.25
CA GLY A 130 -6.03 -22.80 -15.25
C GLY A 130 -7.18 -22.00 -15.89
N ARG A 131 -7.25 -20.67 -15.71
CA ARG A 131 -8.26 -19.82 -16.37
C ARG A 131 -7.78 -19.40 -17.77
N ARG A 132 -8.71 -19.02 -18.63
CA ARG A 132 -8.42 -18.50 -19.98
C ARG A 132 -8.78 -17.01 -20.05
N PRO A 133 -7.87 -16.10 -19.65
CA PRO A 133 -8.12 -14.67 -19.70
C PRO A 133 -8.02 -14.15 -21.14
N LEU A 134 -8.92 -13.23 -21.49
CA LEU A 134 -8.85 -12.42 -22.71
C LEU A 134 -8.51 -11.00 -22.33
N LEU A 135 -7.48 -10.42 -22.93
CA LEU A 135 -7.10 -9.03 -22.74
C LEU A 135 -7.75 -8.15 -23.79
N VAL A 136 -8.41 -7.08 -23.37
CA VAL A 136 -9.10 -6.14 -24.26
C VAL A 136 -8.55 -4.74 -24.02
N ALA A 137 -8.01 -4.10 -25.07
CA ALA A 137 -7.58 -2.72 -25.04
C ALA A 137 -8.79 -1.78 -25.24
N CYS A 138 -9.12 -1.01 -24.21
CA CYS A 138 -10.21 -0.01 -24.27
C CYS A 138 -9.68 1.42 -24.47
N ASP A 139 -8.38 1.63 -24.52
CA ASP A 139 -7.75 2.93 -24.83
C ASP A 139 -7.62 3.09 -26.34
N VAL A 140 -8.70 3.50 -26.97
CA VAL A 140 -8.78 3.64 -28.45
C VAL A 140 -8.17 4.94 -28.97
N TYR A 141 -7.86 5.88 -28.10
CA TYR A 141 -7.30 7.18 -28.49
C TYR A 141 -5.77 7.17 -28.63
N ARG A 142 -5.08 6.20 -28.03
CA ARG A 142 -3.63 6.07 -28.11
C ARG A 142 -3.24 4.88 -28.99
N PRO A 143 -2.66 5.10 -30.18
CA PRO A 143 -2.30 4.02 -31.10
C PRO A 143 -1.40 2.95 -30.47
N ALA A 144 -0.47 3.37 -29.60
CA ALA A 144 0.46 2.47 -28.93
C ALA A 144 -0.17 1.61 -27.80
N ALA A 145 -1.39 1.92 -27.35
CA ALA A 145 -2.00 1.24 -26.19
C ALA A 145 -2.32 -0.23 -26.49
N ILE A 146 -2.78 -0.52 -27.71
CA ILE A 146 -3.09 -1.88 -28.16
C ILE A 146 -1.80 -2.71 -28.19
N THR A 147 -0.78 -2.19 -28.89
CA THR A 147 0.53 -2.86 -29.00
C THR A 147 1.17 -3.06 -27.62
N GLN A 148 1.08 -2.07 -26.73
CA GLN A 148 1.59 -2.18 -25.36
C GLN A 148 0.90 -3.29 -24.59
N LEU A 149 -0.42 -3.42 -24.70
CA LEU A 149 -1.17 -4.49 -24.03
C LEU A 149 -0.80 -5.86 -24.60
N GLN A 150 -0.68 -5.97 -25.93
CA GLN A 150 -0.26 -7.19 -26.61
C GLN A 150 1.12 -7.66 -26.13
N VAL A 151 2.13 -6.79 -26.20
CA VAL A 151 3.51 -7.11 -25.74
C VAL A 151 3.54 -7.52 -24.27
N ASN A 152 2.77 -6.83 -23.42
CA ASN A 152 2.71 -7.16 -21.99
C ASN A 152 1.98 -8.50 -21.76
N GLY A 153 0.97 -8.81 -22.55
CA GLY A 153 0.26 -10.10 -22.53
C GLY A 153 1.16 -11.26 -22.95
N GLU A 154 1.85 -11.12 -24.07
CA GLU A 154 2.79 -12.13 -24.59
C GLU A 154 3.90 -12.49 -23.60
N LYS A 155 4.39 -11.51 -22.82
CA LYS A 155 5.36 -11.74 -21.72
C LYS A 155 4.81 -12.62 -20.59
N GLN A 156 3.51 -12.78 -20.49
CA GLN A 156 2.87 -13.65 -19.49
C GLN A 156 2.52 -15.05 -20.05
N GLY A 157 2.85 -15.29 -21.31
CA GLY A 157 2.57 -16.54 -22.04
C GLY A 157 1.21 -16.47 -22.71
#